data_4cb56caa60dc02871dfda055ec0b0590
#
_entry.id   4cb56caa60dc02871dfda055ec0b0590
#
_cell.length_a   1.000
_cell.length_b   1.000
_cell.length_c   1.000
_cell.angle_alpha   90.00
_cell.angle_beta   90.00
_cell.angle_gamma   90.00
#
_symmetry.space_group_name_H-M   'P 1'
#
loop_
_entity.id
_entity.type
_entity.pdbx_description
1 polymer ?
#
loop_
_entity_poly.entity_id
_entity_poly.type
_entity_poly.pdbx_seq_one_letter_code
_entity_poly.pdbx_strand_id
1 'polypeptide(L)'
;MGDEFKNKTTLSRRGFLSGAAVLGAGAALAGLAGCAGGQEAKPSAGNEPAQGEEPTAKSDITIEKYWEVAPDPISDDQISETIDCDIVVCGAGIAGLPGAAFAAEQGANVHVLEKAGTWGTARLCTCGFNAKCQVDNDITYDRDKFITDVWKITNGSQGRMSSYGKWFDNSAPYIDWLQTVFQSKGYDIVPQQVTGFKVTNDGVGQVGANEFWATYAAMIYFVDRDGKTLADGVNIDWTGILAEYAADNGATFHYNTPAVQLVRDESGRAISVIGENESGEYVKLNASKGILLACGDMGGDREMMGYFNPSLLKTRSIAEVKNTGDGQKMGMWIGADMDDFAAGDLFPFVAVDTNGERPEAKDSKSYAAVANLPVFMVDTTGRRLMPEDLPFQACSIPKITATADGSAWSVWDSAWQAKFPEGYPKGDYLSMNTPEQLEIDIKNGITVQADTLEELVEQMGVDPEIFNEQLERYHGFCAAGKDLDFYKNPLWLTTIDTPPFYASRHVVSITSTRGGLRNDEHCRVLDKEGMPIPGLYAAGNTAGSFYGNVYPPNIMGSGIGHGQCFSWISAKDMLGIEYI
;
A
#
# COMPACT_ATOMS: atom_id res chain seq x y z
N MET A 1 -45.83 18.43 15.97
CA MET A 1 -45.16 19.05 14.84
C MET A 1 -44.15 18.02 14.39
N GLY A 2 -44.63 17.22 13.48
CA GLY A 2 -43.92 16.11 12.87
C GLY A 2 -43.69 16.43 11.40
N ASP A 3 -42.87 15.57 10.82
CA ASP A 3 -42.66 15.38 9.40
C ASP A 3 -42.02 16.52 8.60
N GLU A 4 -40.65 16.42 8.57
CA GLU A 4 -39.89 16.79 7.37
C GLU A 4 -38.47 16.21 7.45
N PHE A 5 -38.35 14.91 7.36
CA PHE A 5 -37.06 14.23 7.06
C PHE A 5 -37.35 12.87 6.43
N LYS A 6 -37.79 12.87 5.18
CA LYS A 6 -37.78 11.68 4.33
C LYS A 6 -37.63 12.07 2.88
N ASN A 7 -36.39 12.14 2.40
CA ASN A 7 -36.01 11.79 1.02
C ASN A 7 -34.49 11.85 0.90
N LYS A 8 -33.79 10.90 1.57
CA LYS A 8 -32.45 10.52 1.17
C LYS A 8 -32.60 9.28 0.31
N THR A 9 -32.46 9.44 -0.99
CA THR A 9 -32.33 8.33 -1.93
C THR A 9 -30.98 7.68 -1.69
N THR A 10 -30.96 6.64 -0.87
CA THR A 10 -29.81 5.76 -0.73
C THR A 10 -29.63 5.00 -2.03
N LEU A 11 -28.61 5.33 -2.80
CA LEU A 11 -28.18 4.53 -3.95
C LEU A 11 -27.77 3.15 -3.44
N SER A 12 -28.50 2.12 -3.85
CA SER A 12 -28.14 0.73 -3.54
C SER A 12 -26.84 0.35 -4.25
N ARG A 13 -26.02 -0.54 -3.64
CA ARG A 13 -24.81 -1.12 -4.24
C ARG A 13 -24.98 -1.57 -5.70
N ARG A 14 -26.18 -2.00 -6.10
CA ARG A 14 -26.50 -2.40 -7.48
C ARG A 14 -26.54 -1.21 -8.46
N GLY A 15 -26.98 -0.03 -8.04
CA GLY A 15 -27.02 1.15 -8.91
C GLY A 15 -25.64 1.70 -9.22
N PHE A 16 -24.72 1.66 -8.26
CA PHE A 16 -23.34 2.13 -8.42
C PHE A 16 -22.54 1.21 -9.38
N LEU A 17 -22.67 -0.11 -9.22
CA LEU A 17 -21.97 -1.07 -10.07
C LEU A 17 -22.51 -1.12 -11.52
N SER A 18 -23.79 -0.81 -11.75
CA SER A 18 -24.38 -0.74 -13.10
C SER A 18 -23.91 0.50 -13.87
N GLY A 19 -23.60 1.60 -13.19
CA GLY A 19 -23.08 2.83 -13.81
C GLY A 19 -21.63 2.69 -14.29
N ALA A 20 -20.80 1.98 -13.55
CA ALA A 20 -19.39 1.78 -13.90
C ALA A 20 -19.18 0.83 -15.09
N ALA A 21 -20.09 -0.09 -15.34
CA ALA A 21 -20.00 -1.04 -16.45
C ALA A 21 -20.32 -0.44 -17.83
N VAL A 22 -20.98 0.72 -17.90
CA VAL A 22 -21.39 1.36 -19.17
C VAL A 22 -20.32 2.31 -19.71
N LEU A 23 -19.35 2.76 -18.90
CA LEU A 23 -18.29 3.69 -19.34
C LEU A 23 -17.05 3.02 -19.93
N GLY A 24 -16.93 1.70 -19.89
CA GLY A 24 -15.78 0.93 -20.39
C GLY A 24 -15.86 0.47 -21.86
N ALA A 25 -16.98 0.63 -22.55
CA ALA A 25 -17.20 -0.01 -23.86
C ALA A 25 -17.13 0.94 -25.08
N GLY A 26 -16.78 2.20 -24.93
CA GLY A 26 -16.93 3.24 -25.96
C GLY A 26 -15.66 3.74 -26.66
N ALA A 27 -14.43 3.27 -26.34
CA ALA A 27 -13.20 3.91 -26.82
C ALA A 27 -12.19 2.98 -27.53
N ALA A 28 -12.61 1.91 -28.19
CA ALA A 28 -11.70 1.00 -28.87
C ALA A 28 -12.11 0.64 -30.30
N LEU A 29 -12.51 1.59 -31.14
CA LEU A 29 -12.66 1.38 -32.57
C LEU A 29 -12.41 2.67 -33.37
N ALA A 30 -11.19 3.17 -33.39
CA ALA A 30 -10.73 4.08 -34.46
C ALA A 30 -9.20 4.06 -34.52
N GLY A 31 -8.62 3.24 -35.34
CA GLY A 31 -7.18 3.32 -35.62
C GLY A 31 -6.55 2.07 -36.17
N LEU A 32 -6.99 1.59 -37.33
CA LEU A 32 -6.19 0.74 -38.23
C LEU A 32 -6.82 0.72 -39.62
N ALA A 33 -6.52 1.71 -40.46
CA ALA A 33 -6.57 1.58 -41.90
C ALA A 33 -5.64 2.61 -42.52
N GLY A 34 -4.51 2.15 -42.97
CA GLY A 34 -3.56 2.92 -43.77
C GLY A 34 -2.62 2.01 -44.53
N CYS A 35 -2.78 1.99 -45.83
CA CYS A 35 -1.87 1.53 -46.91
C CYS A 35 -2.32 0.32 -47.70
N ALA A 36 -3.09 0.54 -48.76
CA ALA A 36 -2.81 -0.01 -50.08
C ALA A 36 -3.67 0.70 -51.15
N GLY A 37 -3.07 1.03 -52.25
CA GLY A 37 -3.39 1.95 -53.31
C GLY A 37 -4.63 1.72 -54.18
N GLY A 38 -5.08 2.83 -54.71
CA GLY A 38 -5.52 3.14 -56.06
C GLY A 38 -6.77 2.50 -56.61
N GLN A 39 -7.82 3.26 -56.76
CA GLN A 39 -8.51 3.59 -58.03
C GLN A 39 -9.74 4.48 -57.75
N GLU A 40 -9.84 5.53 -58.58
CA GLU A 40 -10.94 6.49 -58.58
C GLU A 40 -12.27 5.85 -58.96
N ALA A 41 -13.34 6.18 -58.23
CA ALA A 41 -14.71 6.06 -58.70
C ALA A 41 -15.53 7.31 -58.25
N LYS A 42 -16.21 7.92 -59.23
CA LYS A 42 -17.01 9.14 -59.10
C LYS A 42 -18.17 9.02 -58.14
N PRO A 43 -18.58 10.14 -57.50
CA PRO A 43 -19.65 10.16 -56.52
C PRO A 43 -21.05 10.15 -57.19
N SER A 44 -21.94 9.31 -56.65
CA SER A 44 -23.40 9.46 -56.88
C SER A 44 -24.00 10.23 -55.71
N ALA A 45 -24.87 11.17 -56.04
CA ALA A 45 -25.56 12.05 -55.11
C ALA A 45 -26.63 11.33 -54.31
N GLY A 46 -26.78 11.75 -53.03
CA GLY A 46 -28.02 11.70 -52.31
C GLY A 46 -28.05 10.79 -51.09
N ASN A 47 -27.75 11.35 -49.93
CA ASN A 47 -28.57 11.34 -48.72
C ASN A 47 -27.82 12.10 -47.63
N GLU A 48 -28.36 13.19 -47.18
CA GLU A 48 -27.91 13.88 -45.99
C GLU A 48 -28.02 12.93 -44.78
N PRO A 49 -26.97 12.79 -43.94
CA PRO A 49 -27.13 12.08 -42.67
C PRO A 49 -27.99 12.95 -41.75
N ALA A 50 -29.03 12.33 -41.20
CA ALA A 50 -29.79 12.91 -40.11
C ALA A 50 -28.85 13.42 -39.02
N GLN A 51 -29.03 14.67 -38.60
CA GLN A 51 -28.33 15.21 -37.42
C GLN A 51 -28.71 14.34 -36.24
N GLY A 52 -27.77 13.47 -35.84
CA GLY A 52 -27.84 12.81 -34.56
C GLY A 52 -27.72 13.87 -33.47
N GLU A 53 -28.74 13.96 -32.62
CA GLU A 53 -28.65 14.73 -31.38
C GLU A 53 -27.38 14.32 -30.65
N GLU A 54 -26.51 15.29 -30.36
CA GLU A 54 -25.40 15.08 -29.40
C GLU A 54 -26.00 14.50 -28.12
N PRO A 55 -25.38 13.50 -27.50
CA PRO A 55 -25.84 13.00 -26.22
C PRO A 55 -25.71 14.14 -25.20
N THR A 56 -26.80 14.83 -24.99
CA THR A 56 -26.96 15.78 -23.90
C THR A 56 -27.02 14.99 -22.58
N ALA A 57 -26.23 15.44 -21.67
CA ALA A 57 -26.12 15.05 -20.27
C ALA A 57 -24.95 14.10 -19.97
N LYS A 58 -23.78 14.68 -19.79
CA LYS A 58 -23.00 14.32 -18.62
C LYS A 58 -23.93 14.51 -17.42
N SER A 59 -24.46 13.43 -16.88
CA SER A 59 -25.01 13.48 -15.53
C SER A 59 -23.85 13.84 -14.64
N ASP A 60 -23.74 15.06 -14.18
CA ASP A 60 -22.86 15.47 -13.11
C ASP A 60 -23.33 14.72 -11.87
N ILE A 61 -22.82 13.49 -11.70
CA ILE A 61 -22.93 12.80 -10.41
C ILE A 61 -21.99 13.57 -9.50
N THR A 62 -22.53 14.56 -8.81
CA THR A 62 -21.81 15.28 -7.77
C THR A 62 -21.72 14.32 -6.58
N ILE A 63 -20.56 13.65 -6.42
CA ILE A 63 -20.26 12.92 -5.20
C ILE A 63 -20.02 13.99 -4.15
N GLU A 64 -20.84 14.02 -3.11
CA GLU A 64 -20.65 14.91 -1.97
C GLU A 64 -19.39 14.48 -1.24
N LYS A 65 -18.33 15.25 -1.41
CA LYS A 65 -17.01 15.00 -0.79
C LYS A 65 -17.00 15.56 0.61
N TYR A 66 -17.67 14.89 1.55
CA TYR A 66 -17.80 15.37 2.92
C TYR A 66 -16.43 15.61 3.59
N TRP A 67 -15.40 14.89 3.15
CA TRP A 67 -14.02 15.05 3.66
C TRP A 67 -13.35 16.37 3.25
N GLU A 68 -13.85 17.06 2.22
CA GLU A 68 -13.40 18.40 1.83
C GLU A 68 -14.13 19.52 2.59
N VAL A 69 -15.20 19.20 3.31
CA VAL A 69 -15.99 20.16 4.08
C VAL A 69 -15.36 20.35 5.46
N ALA A 70 -14.79 21.54 5.67
CA ALA A 70 -14.22 21.87 6.98
C ALA A 70 -15.32 21.92 8.05
N PRO A 71 -15.07 21.38 9.26
CA PRO A 71 -15.95 21.60 10.39
C PRO A 71 -15.94 23.08 10.81
N ASP A 72 -16.92 23.48 11.60
CA ASP A 72 -16.92 24.81 12.19
C ASP A 72 -15.63 25.08 12.97
N PRO A 73 -15.06 26.28 12.91
CA PRO A 73 -13.86 26.62 13.66
C PRO A 73 -14.10 26.51 15.17
N ILE A 74 -13.18 25.81 15.85
CA ILE A 74 -13.18 25.75 17.31
C ILE A 74 -12.72 27.10 17.83
N SER A 75 -13.59 27.80 18.58
CA SER A 75 -13.33 29.13 19.09
C SER A 75 -12.43 29.12 20.34
N ASP A 76 -11.74 30.23 20.60
CA ASP A 76 -10.79 30.32 21.72
C ASP A 76 -11.44 30.10 23.09
N ASP A 77 -12.74 30.36 23.25
CA ASP A 77 -13.49 30.10 24.49
C ASP A 77 -13.82 28.62 24.71
N GLN A 78 -13.66 27.80 23.68
CA GLN A 78 -13.78 26.33 23.80
C GLN A 78 -12.43 25.65 24.11
N ILE A 79 -11.31 26.39 24.03
CA ILE A 79 -9.98 25.85 24.32
C ILE A 79 -9.76 25.83 25.83
N SER A 80 -9.54 24.64 26.39
CA SER A 80 -9.26 24.46 27.82
C SER A 80 -7.81 24.75 28.20
N GLU A 81 -6.89 24.50 27.28
CA GLU A 81 -5.46 24.67 27.48
C GLU A 81 -4.78 25.12 26.18
N THR A 82 -3.79 26.03 26.30
CA THR A 82 -2.92 26.44 25.20
C THR A 82 -1.47 26.17 25.56
N ILE A 83 -0.74 25.48 24.69
CA ILE A 83 0.65 25.07 24.86
C ILE A 83 1.49 25.67 23.74
N ASP A 84 2.55 26.40 24.11
CA ASP A 84 3.53 26.93 23.16
C ASP A 84 4.70 25.96 23.04
N CYS A 85 5.09 25.62 21.80
CA CYS A 85 6.16 24.70 21.52
C CYS A 85 6.89 25.06 20.21
N ASP A 86 7.95 24.32 19.88
CA ASP A 86 8.66 24.50 18.61
C ASP A 86 7.98 23.72 17.49
N ILE A 87 7.73 22.44 17.72
CA ILE A 87 7.22 21.51 16.70
C ILE A 87 6.06 20.71 17.28
N VAL A 88 4.97 20.61 16.52
CA VAL A 88 3.88 19.67 16.77
C VAL A 88 3.93 18.54 15.75
N VAL A 89 3.89 17.30 16.23
CA VAL A 89 3.79 16.10 15.40
C VAL A 89 2.42 15.46 15.61
N CYS A 90 1.65 15.29 14.55
CA CYS A 90 0.35 14.64 14.58
C CYS A 90 0.49 13.18 14.16
N GLY A 91 0.46 12.27 15.13
CA GLY A 91 0.62 10.82 14.98
C GLY A 91 1.95 10.29 15.53
N ALA A 92 1.89 9.40 16.50
CA ALA A 92 3.03 8.68 17.09
C ALA A 92 3.27 7.32 16.40
N GLY A 93 3.21 7.29 15.08
CA GLY A 93 3.45 6.09 14.27
C GLY A 93 4.80 6.09 13.57
N ILE A 94 4.93 5.20 12.58
CA ILE A 94 6.15 4.99 11.76
C ILE A 94 6.74 6.30 11.23
N ALA A 95 5.88 7.21 10.78
CA ALA A 95 6.31 8.45 10.15
C ALA A 95 6.40 9.63 11.11
N GLY A 96 5.74 9.60 12.27
CA GLY A 96 5.83 10.72 13.23
C GLY A 96 7.05 10.62 14.14
N LEU A 97 7.32 9.41 14.63
CA LEU A 97 8.35 9.18 15.65
C LEU A 97 9.78 9.54 15.22
N PRO A 98 10.27 9.25 13.98
CA PRO A 98 11.62 9.65 13.59
C PRO A 98 11.84 11.17 13.62
N GLY A 99 10.87 11.94 13.14
CA GLY A 99 10.94 13.40 13.18
C GLY A 99 10.85 13.94 14.60
N ALA A 100 9.95 13.41 15.43
CA ALA A 100 9.84 13.79 16.82
C ALA A 100 11.13 13.49 17.61
N ALA A 101 11.67 12.28 17.44
CA ALA A 101 12.89 11.83 18.11
C ALA A 101 14.11 12.69 17.72
N PHE A 102 14.29 12.94 16.41
CA PHE A 102 15.39 13.76 15.94
C PHE A 102 15.27 15.22 16.42
N ALA A 103 14.07 15.81 16.31
CA ALA A 103 13.87 17.19 16.73
C ALA A 103 14.10 17.38 18.24
N ALA A 104 13.62 16.45 19.07
CA ALA A 104 13.86 16.48 20.51
C ALA A 104 15.35 16.31 20.85
N GLU A 105 16.07 15.40 20.18
CA GLU A 105 17.53 15.24 20.32
C GLU A 105 18.28 16.54 20.02
N GLN A 106 17.80 17.35 19.06
CA GLN A 106 18.38 18.66 18.75
C GLN A 106 17.94 19.78 19.73
N GLY A 107 17.22 19.44 20.80
CA GLY A 107 16.79 20.35 21.86
C GLY A 107 15.54 21.18 21.55
N ALA A 108 14.78 20.82 20.52
CA ALA A 108 13.50 21.46 20.26
C ALA A 108 12.43 21.03 21.27
N ASN A 109 11.53 21.95 21.64
CA ASN A 109 10.33 21.64 22.40
C ASN A 109 9.31 20.98 21.47
N VAL A 110 9.20 19.64 21.56
CA VAL A 110 8.37 18.82 20.68
C VAL A 110 7.17 18.26 21.41
N HIS A 111 5.98 18.46 20.86
CA HIS A 111 4.76 17.84 21.33
C HIS A 111 4.19 16.91 20.27
N VAL A 112 3.79 15.70 20.67
CA VAL A 112 3.24 14.67 19.81
C VAL A 112 1.79 14.38 20.20
N LEU A 113 0.86 14.58 19.28
CA LEU A 113 -0.55 14.20 19.44
C LEU A 113 -0.76 12.80 18.85
N GLU A 114 -1.34 11.88 19.63
CA GLU A 114 -1.68 10.54 19.18
C GLU A 114 -3.10 10.17 19.60
N LYS A 115 -3.93 9.75 18.63
CA LYS A 115 -5.34 9.39 18.90
C LYS A 115 -5.54 8.09 19.66
N ALA A 116 -4.54 7.21 19.65
CA ALA A 116 -4.55 5.97 20.42
C ALA A 116 -3.94 6.16 21.81
N GLY A 117 -4.18 5.21 22.72
CA GLY A 117 -3.60 5.22 24.07
C GLY A 117 -2.11 4.86 24.12
N THR A 118 -1.48 4.67 22.97
CA THR A 118 -0.06 4.33 22.84
C THR A 118 0.42 4.63 21.42
N TRP A 119 1.74 4.58 21.20
CA TRP A 119 2.33 4.70 19.87
C TRP A 119 1.88 3.60 18.93
N GLY A 120 1.89 3.89 17.62
CA GLY A 120 1.60 2.91 16.57
C GLY A 120 2.73 1.89 16.44
N THR A 121 2.40 0.60 16.38
CA THR A 121 3.39 -0.48 16.30
C THR A 121 3.69 -0.84 14.85
N ALA A 122 4.97 -0.80 14.47
CA ALA A 122 5.48 -1.42 13.26
C ALA A 122 6.70 -2.26 13.62
N ARG A 123 6.73 -3.49 13.13
CA ARG A 123 7.67 -4.50 13.65
C ARG A 123 8.57 -5.10 12.58
N LEU A 124 8.40 -4.73 11.31
CA LEU A 124 9.06 -5.46 10.25
C LEU A 124 10.49 -4.98 10.01
N CYS A 125 10.69 -3.72 9.62
CA CYS A 125 11.98 -3.23 9.12
C CYS A 125 12.02 -1.70 9.00
N THR A 126 13.19 -1.18 8.65
CA THR A 126 13.34 0.06 7.87
C THR A 126 13.79 -0.27 6.45
N CYS A 127 13.94 0.73 5.59
CA CYS A 127 14.38 0.55 4.21
C CYS A 127 15.12 1.79 3.72
N GLY A 128 16.25 1.58 3.05
CA GLY A 128 17.04 2.64 2.44
C GLY A 128 18.29 2.10 1.76
N PHE A 129 19.13 3.00 1.29
CA PHE A 129 20.21 2.71 0.37
C PHE A 129 21.54 3.22 0.89
N ASN A 130 22.58 2.41 0.73
CA ASN A 130 23.97 2.76 1.00
C ASN A 130 24.25 3.24 2.44
N ALA A 131 23.42 2.84 3.40
CA ALA A 131 23.69 3.05 4.81
C ALA A 131 24.96 2.31 5.24
N LYS A 132 25.63 2.78 6.30
CA LYS A 132 26.88 2.18 6.79
C LYS A 132 26.76 0.67 7.00
N CYS A 133 25.68 0.19 7.60
CA CYS A 133 25.45 -1.25 7.81
C CYS A 133 25.36 -2.04 6.49
N GLN A 134 24.94 -1.44 5.38
CA GLN A 134 24.93 -2.05 4.05
C GLN A 134 26.33 -2.03 3.43
N VAL A 135 27.00 -0.88 3.41
CA VAL A 135 28.32 -0.70 2.82
C VAL A 135 29.36 -1.58 3.51
N ASP A 136 29.31 -1.70 4.83
CA ASP A 136 30.20 -2.59 5.63
C ASP A 136 30.01 -4.07 5.29
N ASN A 137 28.93 -4.44 4.60
CA ASN A 137 28.64 -5.79 4.11
C ASN A 137 28.70 -5.91 2.57
N ASP A 138 29.41 -5.00 1.90
CA ASP A 138 29.57 -4.95 0.44
C ASP A 138 28.26 -4.81 -0.34
N ILE A 139 27.22 -4.24 0.29
CA ILE A 139 25.92 -3.97 -0.31
C ILE A 139 25.83 -2.50 -0.71
N THR A 140 25.82 -2.26 -2.00
CA THR A 140 25.70 -0.91 -2.56
C THR A 140 24.69 -0.85 -3.70
N TYR A 141 24.08 0.31 -3.87
CA TYR A 141 23.08 0.57 -4.90
C TYR A 141 23.48 1.79 -5.72
N ASP A 142 23.32 1.68 -7.04
CA ASP A 142 23.53 2.78 -7.97
C ASP A 142 22.29 3.69 -8.03
N ARG A 143 22.48 4.98 -7.80
CA ARG A 143 21.40 5.97 -7.73
C ARG A 143 20.66 6.14 -9.06
N ASP A 144 21.40 6.30 -10.14
CA ASP A 144 20.80 6.59 -11.45
C ASP A 144 20.04 5.38 -12.00
N LYS A 145 20.61 4.19 -11.73
CA LYS A 145 19.93 2.93 -12.04
C LYS A 145 18.64 2.80 -11.23
N PHE A 146 18.67 3.09 -9.92
CA PHE A 146 17.50 3.06 -9.05
C PHE A 146 16.39 3.97 -9.58
N ILE A 147 16.68 5.25 -9.83
CA ILE A 147 15.70 6.21 -10.36
C ILE A 147 15.13 5.75 -11.71
N THR A 148 15.99 5.24 -12.59
CA THR A 148 15.58 4.73 -13.91
C THR A 148 14.65 3.52 -13.79
N ASP A 149 14.94 2.60 -12.88
CA ASP A 149 14.13 1.40 -12.68
C ASP A 149 12.77 1.75 -12.04
N VAL A 150 12.76 2.66 -11.07
CA VAL A 150 11.50 3.18 -10.50
C VAL A 150 10.63 3.83 -11.58
N TRP A 151 11.23 4.68 -12.42
CA TRP A 151 10.51 5.31 -13.53
C TRP A 151 9.86 4.29 -14.46
N LYS A 152 10.58 3.23 -14.84
CA LYS A 152 10.07 2.16 -15.73
C LYS A 152 8.94 1.37 -15.06
N ILE A 153 9.08 1.03 -13.78
CA ILE A 153 8.13 0.20 -13.05
C ILE A 153 6.83 0.95 -12.77
N THR A 154 6.94 2.23 -12.45
CA THR A 154 5.76 3.07 -12.19
C THR A 154 5.13 3.60 -13.48
N ASN A 155 5.64 3.22 -14.67
CA ASN A 155 5.20 3.72 -15.97
C ASN A 155 5.17 5.26 -16.04
N GLY A 156 6.10 5.93 -15.37
CA GLY A 156 6.10 7.39 -15.27
C GLY A 156 4.85 7.94 -14.56
N SER A 157 4.24 7.15 -13.67
CA SER A 157 3.06 7.59 -12.92
C SER A 157 3.34 8.86 -12.12
N GLN A 158 2.31 9.49 -11.59
CA GLN A 158 2.34 10.83 -11.00
C GLN A 158 3.32 11.01 -9.80
N GLY A 159 4.01 9.94 -9.36
CA GLY A 159 5.06 10.03 -8.35
C GLY A 159 6.21 10.93 -8.81
N ARG A 160 6.71 11.78 -7.93
CA ARG A 160 7.82 12.68 -8.24
C ARG A 160 9.15 11.94 -8.19
N MET A 161 9.85 11.83 -9.32
CA MET A 161 11.19 11.22 -9.36
C MET A 161 12.21 11.99 -8.50
N SER A 162 12.05 13.32 -8.34
CA SER A 162 12.84 14.10 -7.39
C SER A 162 12.68 13.61 -5.95
N SER A 163 11.48 13.19 -5.53
CA SER A 163 11.25 12.63 -4.20
C SER A 163 11.95 11.28 -4.01
N TYR A 164 11.97 10.41 -5.04
CA TYR A 164 12.76 9.18 -4.99
C TYR A 164 14.25 9.46 -4.90
N GLY A 165 14.75 10.45 -5.65
CA GLY A 165 16.15 10.92 -5.55
C GLY A 165 16.47 11.43 -4.15
N LYS A 166 15.62 12.29 -3.60
CA LYS A 166 15.76 12.83 -2.25
C LYS A 166 15.77 11.72 -1.19
N TRP A 167 14.89 10.73 -1.32
CA TRP A 167 14.91 9.57 -0.43
C TRP A 167 16.20 8.76 -0.55
N PHE A 168 16.65 8.47 -1.78
CA PHE A 168 17.90 7.74 -1.99
C PHE A 168 19.07 8.44 -1.32
N ASP A 169 19.22 9.74 -1.57
CA ASP A 169 20.36 10.55 -1.10
C ASP A 169 20.37 10.71 0.44
N ASN A 170 19.19 10.76 1.08
CA ASN A 170 19.07 10.99 2.52
C ASN A 170 18.84 9.70 3.34
N SER A 171 18.57 8.56 2.70
CA SER A 171 18.30 7.32 3.45
C SER A 171 19.52 6.82 4.22
N ALA A 172 20.73 6.94 3.67
CA ALA A 172 21.95 6.55 4.39
C ALA A 172 22.16 7.39 5.68
N PRO A 173 22.22 8.73 5.61
CA PRO A 173 22.37 9.53 6.83
C PRO A 173 21.25 9.31 7.84
N TYR A 174 20.00 9.09 7.37
CA TYR A 174 18.89 8.77 8.26
C TYR A 174 19.08 7.43 8.97
N ILE A 175 19.43 6.38 8.24
CA ILE A 175 19.61 5.02 8.80
C ILE A 175 20.82 4.96 9.71
N ASP A 176 21.92 5.66 9.39
CA ASP A 176 23.09 5.75 10.23
C ASP A 176 22.78 6.47 11.56
N TRP A 177 21.97 7.53 11.52
CA TRP A 177 21.43 8.15 12.73
C TRP A 177 20.54 7.18 13.51
N LEU A 178 19.61 6.49 12.83
CA LEU A 178 18.73 5.50 13.46
C LEU A 178 19.54 4.41 14.16
N GLN A 179 20.61 3.92 13.55
CA GLN A 179 21.50 2.93 14.15
C GLN A 179 22.11 3.45 15.46
N THR A 180 22.55 4.71 15.51
CA THR A 180 23.08 5.29 16.75
C THR A 180 22.03 5.35 17.86
N VAL A 181 20.80 5.70 17.53
CA VAL A 181 19.67 5.67 18.47
C VAL A 181 19.46 4.25 19.02
N PHE A 182 19.40 3.24 18.15
CA PHE A 182 19.18 1.86 18.55
C PHE A 182 20.32 1.32 19.41
N GLN A 183 21.56 1.59 19.03
CA GLN A 183 22.75 1.20 19.81
C GLN A 183 22.75 1.84 21.20
N SER A 184 22.28 3.08 21.35
CA SER A 184 22.15 3.73 22.66
C SER A 184 21.18 3.03 23.59
N LYS A 185 20.22 2.28 23.02
CA LYS A 185 19.22 1.47 23.74
C LYS A 185 19.56 -0.02 23.82
N GLY A 186 20.75 -0.41 23.34
CA GLY A 186 21.23 -1.79 23.35
C GLY A 186 20.66 -2.69 22.26
N TYR A 187 20.14 -2.10 21.18
CA TYR A 187 19.70 -2.79 19.97
C TYR A 187 20.63 -2.45 18.81
N ASP A 188 20.45 -3.08 17.66
CA ASP A 188 21.20 -2.76 16.44
C ASP A 188 20.32 -2.96 15.20
N ILE A 189 20.90 -2.72 14.03
CA ILE A 189 20.27 -2.94 12.73
C ILE A 189 21.23 -3.69 11.79
N VAL A 190 20.65 -4.54 10.92
CA VAL A 190 21.43 -5.30 9.94
C VAL A 190 20.71 -5.34 8.58
N PRO A 191 21.44 -5.37 7.47
CA PRO A 191 20.83 -5.56 6.16
C PRO A 191 20.14 -6.92 6.04
N GLN A 192 19.05 -6.98 5.31
CA GLN A 192 18.32 -8.22 5.04
C GLN A 192 19.22 -9.35 4.55
N GLN A 193 20.17 -9.06 3.66
CA GLN A 193 21.02 -10.03 2.99
C GLN A 193 21.90 -10.83 3.94
N VAL A 194 22.26 -10.29 5.12
CA VAL A 194 23.12 -10.97 6.09
C VAL A 194 22.35 -11.78 7.12
N THR A 195 21.03 -11.64 7.20
CA THR A 195 20.21 -12.33 8.20
C THR A 195 19.88 -13.78 7.83
N GLY A 196 20.15 -14.20 6.59
CA GLY A 196 19.64 -15.46 6.06
C GLY A 196 18.12 -15.49 5.87
N PHE A 197 17.42 -14.48 6.36
CA PHE A 197 15.99 -14.29 6.13
C PHE A 197 15.77 -13.73 4.74
N LYS A 198 15.42 -14.61 3.83
CA LYS A 198 15.01 -14.22 2.50
C LYS A 198 13.53 -13.84 2.54
N VAL A 199 13.21 -12.59 2.80
CA VAL A 199 11.92 -12.07 2.38
C VAL A 199 11.96 -12.03 0.87
N THR A 200 11.45 -13.05 0.32
CA THR A 200 11.37 -13.21 -1.10
C THR A 200 10.07 -12.57 -1.59
N ASN A 201 10.06 -11.26 -1.80
CA ASN A 201 9.41 -10.75 -3.00
C ASN A 201 10.02 -11.41 -4.23
N ASP A 202 11.11 -11.94 -4.01
CA ASP A 202 11.98 -12.78 -4.76
C ASP A 202 11.37 -14.13 -5.04
N GLY A 203 10.46 -14.58 -4.22
CA GLY A 203 9.99 -15.93 -4.24
C GLY A 203 9.39 -16.32 -5.56
N VAL A 204 8.63 -15.45 -6.13
CA VAL A 204 7.90 -15.76 -7.36
C VAL A 204 8.59 -15.20 -8.61
N GLY A 205 9.33 -14.13 -8.48
CA GLY A 205 9.90 -13.44 -9.62
C GLY A 205 11.40 -13.65 -9.87
N GLN A 206 12.15 -14.27 -8.95
CA GLN A 206 13.62 -14.22 -9.04
C GLN A 206 14.32 -15.53 -9.39
N VAL A 207 13.72 -16.68 -9.25
CA VAL A 207 14.34 -17.87 -9.84
C VAL A 207 14.09 -17.83 -11.35
N GLY A 208 15.08 -17.31 -12.09
CA GLY A 208 14.95 -17.01 -13.50
C GLY A 208 14.28 -15.66 -13.74
N ALA A 209 14.45 -14.73 -12.76
CA ALA A 209 14.05 -13.34 -12.94
C ALA A 209 14.45 -12.91 -14.33
N ASN A 210 13.46 -12.55 -15.08
CA ASN A 210 13.73 -11.80 -16.27
C ASN A 210 14.45 -10.52 -15.83
N GLU A 211 15.44 -10.12 -16.56
CA GLU A 211 16.22 -8.89 -16.35
C GLU A 211 15.36 -7.62 -16.25
N PHE A 212 14.04 -7.77 -16.35
CA PHE A 212 13.05 -6.70 -16.41
C PHE A 212 12.70 -6.13 -15.02
N TRP A 213 12.81 -6.91 -13.94
CA TRP A 213 12.46 -6.49 -12.58
C TRP A 213 13.69 -6.46 -11.70
N ALA A 214 14.47 -5.36 -11.77
CA ALA A 214 15.51 -5.16 -10.76
C ALA A 214 14.86 -5.00 -9.41
N THR A 215 15.10 -5.96 -8.51
CA THR A 215 14.61 -5.92 -7.14
C THR A 215 15.66 -5.30 -6.24
N TYR A 216 15.22 -4.34 -5.45
CA TYR A 216 16.05 -3.69 -4.44
C TYR A 216 15.77 -4.30 -3.07
N ALA A 217 16.63 -5.19 -2.64
CA ALA A 217 16.60 -5.79 -1.31
C ALA A 217 17.12 -4.78 -0.27
N ALA A 218 16.46 -3.63 -0.20
CA ALA A 218 16.89 -2.48 0.59
C ALA A 218 16.36 -2.46 2.03
N MET A 219 15.72 -3.57 2.46
CA MET A 219 15.22 -3.71 3.83
C MET A 219 16.38 -3.91 4.81
N ILE A 220 16.22 -3.33 5.98
CA ILE A 220 17.15 -3.40 7.10
C ILE A 220 16.35 -3.81 8.32
N TYR A 221 16.78 -4.88 8.98
CA TYR A 221 16.11 -5.45 10.15
C TYR A 221 16.71 -4.94 11.44
N PHE A 222 15.88 -4.94 12.47
CA PHE A 222 16.28 -4.64 13.84
C PHE A 222 16.84 -5.89 14.52
N VAL A 223 17.84 -5.69 15.35
CA VAL A 223 18.56 -6.74 16.08
C VAL A 223 18.38 -6.50 17.57
N ASP A 224 17.97 -7.52 18.30
CA ASP A 224 17.83 -7.45 19.76
C ASP A 224 19.19 -7.53 20.47
N ARG A 225 19.15 -7.46 21.80
CA ARG A 225 20.35 -7.48 22.66
C ARG A 225 21.14 -8.79 22.60
N ASP A 226 20.51 -9.86 22.12
CA ASP A 226 21.11 -11.19 21.95
C ASP A 226 21.58 -11.44 20.51
N GLY A 227 21.49 -10.43 19.64
CA GLY A 227 21.86 -10.53 18.22
C GLY A 227 20.81 -11.22 17.34
N LYS A 228 19.56 -11.34 17.82
CA LYS A 228 18.47 -12.00 17.11
C LYS A 228 17.62 -11.00 16.33
N THR A 229 17.10 -11.44 15.20
CA THR A 229 16.29 -10.67 14.27
C THR A 229 14.90 -11.29 14.09
N LEU A 230 14.11 -10.69 13.21
CA LEU A 230 12.84 -11.25 12.77
C LEU A 230 13.01 -12.68 12.18
N ALA A 231 14.17 -12.97 11.57
CA ALA A 231 14.50 -14.32 11.07
C ALA A 231 14.51 -15.38 12.18
N ASP A 232 14.85 -14.97 13.39
CA ASP A 232 14.85 -15.81 14.59
C ASP A 232 13.49 -15.82 15.30
N GLY A 233 12.46 -15.24 14.70
CA GLY A 233 11.12 -15.09 15.27
C GLY A 233 10.99 -13.98 16.32
N VAL A 234 11.98 -13.08 16.41
CA VAL A 234 11.97 -11.96 17.36
C VAL A 234 11.34 -10.73 16.71
N ASN A 235 10.26 -10.25 17.29
CA ASN A 235 9.62 -9.00 16.93
C ASN A 235 10.05 -7.87 17.87
N ILE A 236 10.80 -6.90 17.35
CA ILE A 236 11.24 -5.73 18.11
C ILE A 236 10.23 -4.61 17.89
N ASP A 237 9.72 -4.05 18.97
CA ASP A 237 8.91 -2.82 18.92
C ASP A 237 9.83 -1.60 18.74
N TRP A 238 10.32 -1.43 17.53
CA TRP A 238 11.25 -0.37 17.20
C TRP A 238 10.61 1.04 17.29
N THR A 239 9.30 1.14 17.09
CA THR A 239 8.55 2.39 17.28
C THR A 239 8.52 2.77 18.76
N GLY A 240 8.36 1.80 19.65
CA GLY A 240 8.48 2.02 21.10
C GLY A 240 9.86 2.52 21.50
N ILE A 241 10.93 1.94 20.92
CA ILE A 241 12.30 2.42 21.16
C ILE A 241 12.47 3.89 20.74
N LEU A 242 11.92 4.30 19.59
CA LEU A 242 11.94 5.68 19.16
C LEU A 242 11.09 6.60 20.03
N ALA A 243 9.90 6.15 20.46
CA ALA A 243 9.05 6.92 21.36
C ALA A 243 9.72 7.18 22.70
N GLU A 244 10.35 6.14 23.29
CA GLU A 244 11.15 6.28 24.52
C GLU A 244 12.34 7.21 24.32
N TYR A 245 13.05 7.09 23.19
CA TYR A 245 14.18 7.96 22.89
C TYR A 245 13.75 9.43 22.74
N ALA A 246 12.62 9.67 22.07
CA ALA A 246 12.07 11.02 21.95
C ALA A 246 11.70 11.61 23.33
N ALA A 247 11.04 10.81 24.18
CA ALA A 247 10.67 11.22 25.53
C ALA A 247 11.90 11.50 26.42
N ASP A 248 12.92 10.65 26.37
CA ASP A 248 14.19 10.84 27.10
C ASP A 248 14.92 12.14 26.67
N ASN A 249 14.70 12.60 25.45
CA ASN A 249 15.22 13.87 24.92
C ASN A 249 14.23 15.06 25.08
N GLY A 250 13.14 14.88 25.82
CA GLY A 250 12.23 15.95 26.22
C GLY A 250 10.97 16.11 25.36
N ALA A 251 10.68 15.21 24.43
CA ALA A 251 9.40 15.25 23.72
C ALA A 251 8.24 14.88 24.66
N THR A 252 7.13 15.60 24.54
CA THR A 252 5.90 15.37 25.30
C THR A 252 4.87 14.68 24.43
N PHE A 253 4.31 13.55 24.92
CA PHE A 253 3.29 12.79 24.22
C PHE A 253 1.91 13.01 24.82
N HIS A 254 0.94 13.34 23.98
CA HIS A 254 -0.48 13.45 24.32
C HIS A 254 -1.20 12.26 23.67
N TYR A 255 -1.33 11.16 24.41
CA TYR A 255 -2.08 9.99 23.97
C TYR A 255 -3.58 10.21 24.14
N ASN A 256 -4.40 9.41 23.44
CA ASN A 256 -5.85 9.54 23.38
C ASN A 256 -6.30 10.97 23.03
N THR A 257 -5.49 11.67 22.23
CA THR A 257 -5.70 13.06 21.88
C THR A 257 -5.58 13.21 20.34
N PRO A 258 -6.62 12.84 19.57
CA PRO A 258 -6.64 13.07 18.13
C PRO A 258 -6.47 14.55 17.81
N ALA A 259 -5.62 14.85 16.83
CA ALA A 259 -5.61 16.16 16.19
C ALA A 259 -6.90 16.30 15.37
N VAL A 260 -7.65 17.38 15.59
CA VAL A 260 -8.99 17.58 14.97
C VAL A 260 -9.07 18.81 14.08
N GLN A 261 -8.21 19.81 14.27
CA GLN A 261 -8.22 21.02 13.45
C GLN A 261 -6.82 21.67 13.38
N LEU A 262 -6.51 22.22 12.20
CA LEU A 262 -5.35 23.08 11.98
C LEU A 262 -5.77 24.54 11.94
N VAL A 263 -4.89 25.44 12.42
CA VAL A 263 -5.13 26.88 12.40
C VAL A 263 -4.04 27.57 11.58
N ARG A 264 -4.45 28.46 10.65
CA ARG A 264 -3.55 29.36 9.92
C ARG A 264 -3.68 30.77 10.45
N ASP A 265 -2.59 31.51 10.41
CA ASP A 265 -2.60 32.95 10.67
C ASP A 265 -2.97 33.76 9.40
N GLU A 266 -3.04 35.08 9.54
CA GLU A 266 -3.35 36.01 8.44
C GLU A 266 -2.32 35.98 7.30
N SER A 267 -1.08 35.53 7.57
CA SER A 267 -0.04 35.36 6.54
C SER A 267 -0.22 34.06 5.74
N GLY A 268 -1.14 33.21 6.17
CA GLY A 268 -1.38 31.88 5.59
C GLY A 268 -0.47 30.77 6.16
N ARG A 269 0.34 31.06 7.19
CA ARG A 269 1.17 30.07 7.87
C ARG A 269 0.31 29.18 8.76
N ALA A 270 0.53 27.86 8.74
CA ALA A 270 0.00 26.94 9.73
C ALA A 270 0.76 27.14 11.05
N ILE A 271 0.03 27.56 12.11
CA ILE A 271 0.63 27.99 13.37
C ILE A 271 0.20 27.13 14.56
N SER A 272 -0.95 26.46 14.49
CA SER A 272 -1.44 25.67 15.61
C SER A 272 -2.18 24.41 15.18
N VAL A 273 -2.19 23.43 16.08
CA VAL A 273 -3.04 22.24 16.01
C VAL A 273 -3.96 22.24 17.22
N ILE A 274 -5.23 21.92 17.04
CA ILE A 274 -6.16 21.65 18.11
C ILE A 274 -6.35 20.14 18.20
N GLY A 275 -6.16 19.59 19.41
CA GLY A 275 -6.46 18.21 19.77
C GLY A 275 -7.66 18.14 20.69
N GLU A 276 -8.39 17.03 20.67
CA GLU A 276 -9.48 16.74 21.60
C GLU A 276 -9.02 15.62 22.57
N ASN A 277 -8.99 15.89 23.87
CA ASN A 277 -8.56 14.91 24.86
C ASN A 277 -9.68 13.91 25.21
N GLU A 278 -9.38 12.91 26.04
CA GLU A 278 -10.34 11.88 26.46
C GLU A 278 -11.58 12.45 27.19
N SER A 279 -11.46 13.63 27.78
CA SER A 279 -12.58 14.31 28.45
C SER A 279 -13.46 15.11 27.48
N GLY A 280 -13.12 15.15 26.19
CA GLY A 280 -13.79 15.96 25.18
C GLY A 280 -13.42 17.45 25.26
N GLU A 281 -12.29 17.78 25.91
CA GLU A 281 -11.79 19.15 26.02
C GLU A 281 -10.77 19.42 24.90
N TYR A 282 -10.79 20.64 24.38
CA TYR A 282 -9.86 21.05 23.33
C TYR A 282 -8.57 21.63 23.90
N VAL A 283 -7.45 21.13 23.40
CA VAL A 283 -6.09 21.59 23.72
C VAL A 283 -5.48 22.17 22.43
N LYS A 284 -5.01 23.43 22.48
CA LYS A 284 -4.38 24.13 21.38
C LYS A 284 -2.85 24.12 21.54
N LEU A 285 -2.15 23.61 20.55
CA LEU A 285 -0.69 23.58 20.53
C LEU A 285 -0.19 24.56 19.46
N ASN A 286 0.53 25.60 19.88
CA ASN A 286 1.11 26.57 18.99
C ASN A 286 2.53 26.14 18.60
N ALA A 287 2.79 26.00 17.29
CA ALA A 287 4.06 25.54 16.74
C ALA A 287 4.85 26.70 16.13
N SER A 288 5.94 27.12 16.79
CA SER A 288 6.76 28.23 16.30
C SER A 288 7.56 27.89 15.04
N LYS A 289 8.00 26.63 14.88
CA LYS A 289 8.82 26.15 13.75
C LYS A 289 8.00 25.39 12.70
N GLY A 290 7.11 24.51 13.10
CA GLY A 290 6.28 23.78 12.14
C GLY A 290 5.42 22.68 12.73
N ILE A 291 4.52 22.17 11.89
CA ILE A 291 3.57 21.09 12.18
C ILE A 291 3.84 19.96 11.19
N LEU A 292 4.08 18.75 11.71
CA LEU A 292 4.25 17.53 10.91
C LEU A 292 2.98 16.68 10.98
N LEU A 293 2.29 16.51 9.86
CA LEU A 293 1.18 15.57 9.72
C LEU A 293 1.71 14.18 9.39
N ALA A 294 1.54 13.23 10.30
CA ALA A 294 1.94 11.83 10.19
C ALA A 294 0.82 10.89 10.67
N CYS A 295 -0.44 11.27 10.36
CA CYS A 295 -1.67 10.65 10.86
C CYS A 295 -2.05 9.32 10.18
N GLY A 296 -1.19 8.80 9.31
CA GLY A 296 -1.47 7.57 8.57
C GLY A 296 -2.27 7.81 7.28
N ASP A 297 -2.97 6.77 6.84
CA ASP A 297 -3.68 6.71 5.57
C ASP A 297 -5.20 6.89 5.71
N MET A 298 -5.94 6.69 4.61
CA MET A 298 -7.40 6.80 4.58
C MET A 298 -8.14 5.45 4.45
N GLY A 299 -7.44 4.31 4.62
CA GLY A 299 -8.00 2.98 4.34
C GLY A 299 -9.21 2.60 5.19
N GLY A 300 -9.36 3.20 6.38
CA GLY A 300 -10.52 3.04 7.26
C GLY A 300 -11.75 3.85 6.83
N ASP A 301 -11.57 4.87 6.01
CA ASP A 301 -12.66 5.64 5.39
C ASP A 301 -12.95 5.09 3.99
N ARG A 302 -13.86 4.15 3.92
CA ARG A 302 -14.18 3.40 2.69
C ARG A 302 -14.74 4.30 1.57
N GLU A 303 -15.47 5.35 1.90
CA GLU A 303 -16.02 6.28 0.91
C GLU A 303 -14.91 7.14 0.32
N MET A 304 -14.07 7.73 1.16
CA MET A 304 -12.91 8.51 0.72
C MET A 304 -11.94 7.64 -0.08
N MET A 305 -11.57 6.46 0.41
CA MET A 305 -10.71 5.51 -0.30
C MET A 305 -11.29 5.13 -1.68
N GLY A 306 -12.58 4.83 -1.73
CA GLY A 306 -13.29 4.45 -2.96
C GLY A 306 -13.40 5.58 -3.98
N TYR A 307 -13.44 6.85 -3.53
CA TYR A 307 -13.38 8.00 -4.41
C TYR A 307 -12.03 8.08 -5.14
N PHE A 308 -10.92 7.96 -4.39
CA PHE A 308 -9.59 8.04 -4.98
C PHE A 308 -9.17 6.78 -5.74
N ASN A 309 -9.71 5.60 -5.39
CA ASN A 309 -9.49 4.35 -6.13
C ASN A 309 -10.62 3.33 -5.90
N PRO A 310 -11.62 3.28 -6.77
CA PRO A 310 -12.75 2.35 -6.63
C PRO A 310 -12.36 0.88 -6.58
N SER A 311 -11.24 0.48 -7.19
CA SER A 311 -10.82 -0.93 -7.20
C SER A 311 -10.41 -1.42 -5.81
N LEU A 312 -9.95 -0.51 -4.93
CA LEU A 312 -9.58 -0.84 -3.55
C LEU A 312 -10.79 -1.24 -2.69
N LEU A 313 -12.02 -0.92 -3.12
CA LEU A 313 -13.23 -1.38 -2.43
C LEU A 313 -13.39 -2.91 -2.43
N LYS A 314 -12.71 -3.61 -3.33
CA LYS A 314 -12.68 -5.08 -3.39
C LYS A 314 -11.61 -5.71 -2.48
N THR A 315 -10.78 -4.89 -1.84
CA THR A 315 -9.78 -5.38 -0.90
C THR A 315 -10.36 -5.61 0.50
N ARG A 316 -9.72 -6.50 1.26
CA ARG A 316 -9.93 -6.64 2.71
C ARG A 316 -8.83 -5.89 3.44
N SER A 317 -9.17 -5.12 4.48
CA SER A 317 -8.15 -4.49 5.31
C SER A 317 -7.56 -5.51 6.28
N ILE A 318 -6.23 -5.58 6.34
CA ILE A 318 -5.49 -6.28 7.41
C ILE A 318 -4.80 -5.29 8.35
N ALA A 319 -4.82 -4.00 7.99
CA ALA A 319 -4.33 -2.91 8.83
C ALA A 319 -5.43 -2.38 9.74
N GLU A 320 -5.05 -1.52 10.66
CA GLU A 320 -6.00 -0.88 11.56
C GLU A 320 -7.00 0.00 10.81
N VAL A 321 -8.28 -0.30 10.99
CA VAL A 321 -9.40 0.49 10.44
C VAL A 321 -9.51 1.90 11.05
N LYS A 322 -8.62 2.26 11.96
CA LYS A 322 -8.57 3.58 12.62
C LYS A 322 -7.95 4.68 11.77
N ASN A 323 -7.24 4.33 10.70
CA ASN A 323 -6.66 5.32 9.77
C ASN A 323 -7.76 5.83 8.83
N THR A 324 -8.32 6.98 9.14
CA THR A 324 -9.51 7.54 8.49
C THR A 324 -9.23 8.80 7.67
N GLY A 325 -7.96 9.07 7.36
CA GLY A 325 -7.58 10.23 6.55
C GLY A 325 -7.60 11.55 7.33
N ASP A 326 -7.41 11.51 8.64
CA ASP A 326 -7.54 12.69 9.50
C ASP A 326 -6.57 13.80 9.09
N GLY A 327 -5.29 13.46 8.84
CA GLY A 327 -4.28 14.41 8.41
C GLY A 327 -4.57 14.98 7.01
N GLN A 328 -5.06 14.14 6.10
CA GLN A 328 -5.46 14.55 4.75
C GLN A 328 -6.63 15.53 4.82
N LYS A 329 -7.66 15.20 5.59
CA LYS A 329 -8.85 16.06 5.79
C LYS A 329 -8.46 17.41 6.37
N MET A 330 -7.72 17.43 7.48
CA MET A 330 -7.25 18.67 8.11
C MET A 330 -6.43 19.54 7.16
N GLY A 331 -5.55 18.92 6.36
CA GLY A 331 -4.78 19.64 5.35
C GLY A 331 -5.68 20.28 4.28
N MET A 332 -6.62 19.52 3.72
CA MET A 332 -7.58 20.03 2.72
C MET A 332 -8.44 21.16 3.27
N TRP A 333 -8.89 21.11 4.52
CA TRP A 333 -9.70 22.16 5.14
C TRP A 333 -8.99 23.50 5.25
N ILE A 334 -7.67 23.50 5.28
CA ILE A 334 -6.88 24.73 5.29
C ILE A 334 -6.27 25.06 3.91
N GLY A 335 -6.70 24.38 2.86
CA GLY A 335 -6.36 24.71 1.47
C GLY A 335 -5.23 23.89 0.86
N ALA A 336 -4.78 22.81 1.50
CA ALA A 336 -3.81 21.90 0.90
C ALA A 336 -4.41 21.16 -0.30
N ASP A 337 -3.57 20.86 -1.28
CA ASP A 337 -3.90 20.00 -2.42
C ASP A 337 -3.64 18.53 -2.07
N MET A 338 -4.35 17.64 -2.76
CA MET A 338 -4.25 16.20 -2.55
C MET A 338 -4.00 15.47 -3.87
N ASP A 339 -3.36 14.30 -3.82
CA ASP A 339 -3.23 13.44 -4.99
C ASP A 339 -4.60 13.08 -5.58
N ASP A 340 -4.66 13.01 -6.92
CA ASP A 340 -5.90 12.67 -7.63
C ASP A 340 -6.23 11.16 -7.55
N PHE A 341 -5.30 10.35 -7.12
CA PHE A 341 -5.40 8.90 -7.09
C PHE A 341 -4.65 8.30 -5.88
N ALA A 342 -5.19 7.25 -5.30
CA ALA A 342 -4.54 6.48 -4.24
C ALA A 342 -4.16 5.08 -4.74
N ALA A 343 -2.87 4.76 -4.71
CA ALA A 343 -2.42 3.39 -4.84
C ALA A 343 -2.72 2.59 -3.56
N GLY A 344 -2.71 1.26 -3.63
CA GLY A 344 -2.79 0.38 -2.48
C GLY A 344 -1.47 -0.35 -2.26
N ASP A 345 -1.09 -0.53 -1.00
CA ASP A 345 -0.08 -1.49 -0.61
C ASP A 345 -0.78 -2.84 -0.42
N LEU A 346 -0.67 -3.71 -1.42
CA LEU A 346 -1.56 -4.84 -1.64
C LEU A 346 -0.86 -6.19 -1.40
N PHE A 347 -1.57 -7.10 -0.76
CA PHE A 347 -1.13 -8.49 -0.57
C PHE A 347 -2.15 -9.45 -1.19
N PRO A 348 -1.75 -10.28 -2.16
CA PRO A 348 -2.68 -11.00 -3.03
C PRO A 348 -3.23 -12.32 -2.48
N PHE A 349 -2.71 -12.85 -1.38
CA PHE A 349 -2.95 -14.24 -0.98
C PHE A 349 -3.51 -14.40 0.44
N VAL A 350 -4.27 -13.41 0.91
CA VAL A 350 -4.87 -13.53 2.25
C VAL A 350 -5.86 -14.68 2.28
N ALA A 351 -5.61 -15.60 3.22
CA ALA A 351 -6.40 -16.79 3.43
C ALA A 351 -7.85 -16.47 3.82
N VAL A 352 -8.77 -17.09 3.12
CA VAL A 352 -10.21 -17.07 3.42
C VAL A 352 -10.76 -18.48 3.27
N ASP A 353 -11.92 -18.75 3.85
CA ASP A 353 -12.65 -19.99 3.62
C ASP A 353 -13.30 -20.02 2.22
N THR A 354 -13.98 -21.11 1.90
CA THR A 354 -14.66 -21.26 0.60
C THR A 354 -15.75 -20.22 0.35
N ASN A 355 -16.28 -19.58 1.38
CA ASN A 355 -17.25 -18.49 1.28
C ASN A 355 -16.58 -17.10 1.12
N GLY A 356 -15.27 -17.02 1.24
CA GLY A 356 -14.51 -15.78 1.18
C GLY A 356 -14.45 -15.03 2.51
N GLU A 357 -14.74 -15.70 3.62
CA GLU A 357 -14.66 -15.14 4.96
C GLU A 357 -13.34 -15.56 5.63
N ARG A 358 -12.76 -14.69 6.46
CA ARG A 358 -11.53 -15.00 7.18
C ARG A 358 -11.84 -15.91 8.37
N PRO A 359 -11.20 -17.09 8.49
CA PRO A 359 -11.38 -17.94 9.65
C PRO A 359 -10.92 -17.27 10.95
N GLU A 360 -11.69 -17.44 12.03
CA GLU A 360 -11.32 -16.95 13.36
C GLU A 360 -10.28 -17.83 14.08
N ALA A 361 -9.80 -18.88 13.40
CA ALA A 361 -8.87 -19.84 14.00
C ALA A 361 -7.53 -19.20 14.36
N LYS A 362 -7.12 -19.33 15.61
CA LYS A 362 -5.92 -18.72 16.18
C LYS A 362 -4.61 -19.28 15.60
N ASP A 363 -4.64 -20.47 15.04
CA ASP A 363 -3.52 -21.17 14.42
C ASP A 363 -3.39 -20.91 12.91
N SER A 364 -4.37 -20.21 12.31
CA SER A 364 -4.32 -19.83 10.90
C SER A 364 -3.33 -18.70 10.66
N LYS A 365 -2.50 -18.88 9.65
CA LYS A 365 -1.64 -17.80 9.13
C LYS A 365 -2.45 -16.78 8.34
N SER A 366 -1.85 -15.63 8.07
CA SER A 366 -2.50 -14.60 7.26
C SER A 366 -2.65 -14.98 5.79
N TYR A 367 -1.80 -15.90 5.30
CA TYR A 367 -1.79 -16.38 3.92
C TYR A 367 -1.97 -17.89 3.89
N ALA A 368 -2.69 -18.39 2.88
CA ALA A 368 -2.87 -19.81 2.68
C ALA A 368 -1.56 -20.50 2.26
N ALA A 369 -1.29 -21.67 2.83
CA ALA A 369 -0.14 -22.49 2.46
C ALA A 369 -0.20 -22.83 0.96
N VAL A 370 0.97 -22.85 0.30
CA VAL A 370 1.14 -23.15 -1.13
C VAL A 370 0.44 -22.15 -2.08
N ALA A 371 -0.70 -21.58 -1.70
CA ALA A 371 -1.47 -20.67 -2.56
C ALA A 371 -0.71 -19.38 -2.94
N ASN A 372 0.33 -19.02 -2.18
CA ASN A 372 1.21 -17.89 -2.46
C ASN A 372 2.36 -18.21 -3.43
N LEU A 373 2.44 -19.44 -3.91
CA LEU A 373 3.41 -19.90 -4.91
C LEU A 373 2.83 -19.75 -6.32
N PRO A 374 3.68 -19.83 -7.37
CA PRO A 374 3.25 -19.67 -8.77
C PRO A 374 2.50 -20.89 -9.31
N VAL A 375 1.56 -21.43 -8.54
CA VAL A 375 0.66 -22.51 -8.94
C VAL A 375 -0.43 -22.00 -9.88
N PHE A 376 -1.17 -22.89 -10.52
CA PHE A 376 -2.28 -22.53 -11.40
C PHE A 376 -3.36 -21.75 -10.64
N MET A 377 -3.87 -20.65 -11.23
CA MET A 377 -4.82 -19.77 -10.57
C MET A 377 -6.01 -19.43 -11.46
N VAL A 378 -7.20 -19.52 -10.89
CA VAL A 378 -8.45 -19.16 -11.57
C VAL A 378 -9.28 -18.21 -10.71
N ASP A 379 -10.15 -17.43 -11.35
CA ASP A 379 -11.18 -16.64 -10.67
C ASP A 379 -12.34 -17.53 -10.17
N THR A 380 -13.33 -16.91 -9.54
CA THR A 380 -14.52 -17.60 -9.03
C THR A 380 -15.45 -18.15 -10.13
N THR A 381 -15.16 -17.92 -11.40
CA THR A 381 -15.84 -18.52 -12.54
C THR A 381 -15.08 -19.70 -13.15
N GLY A 382 -13.85 -19.97 -12.69
CA GLY A 382 -12.96 -20.99 -13.24
C GLY A 382 -12.01 -20.52 -14.33
N ARG A 383 -11.97 -19.21 -14.64
CA ARG A 383 -11.08 -18.63 -15.67
C ARG A 383 -9.73 -18.25 -15.11
N ARG A 384 -8.69 -18.58 -15.84
CA ARG A 384 -7.32 -18.11 -15.54
C ARG A 384 -7.20 -16.60 -15.72
N LEU A 385 -6.50 -15.92 -14.81
CA LEU A 385 -6.51 -14.46 -14.71
C LEU A 385 -5.22 -13.79 -15.20
N MET A 386 -4.05 -14.42 -15.01
CA MET A 386 -2.76 -13.76 -15.12
C MET A 386 -1.63 -14.80 -15.18
N PRO A 387 -0.38 -14.40 -15.49
CA PRO A 387 0.77 -15.23 -15.17
C PRO A 387 0.94 -15.26 -13.63
N GLU A 388 0.96 -16.44 -13.05
CA GLU A 388 0.95 -16.61 -11.59
C GLU A 388 2.30 -16.35 -10.92
N ASP A 389 3.33 -16.07 -11.71
CA ASP A 389 4.70 -15.73 -11.28
C ASP A 389 4.95 -14.22 -11.14
N LEU A 390 3.88 -13.43 -11.06
CA LEU A 390 3.98 -11.99 -10.81
C LEU A 390 4.35 -11.66 -9.36
N PRO A 391 5.10 -10.57 -9.12
CA PRO A 391 5.32 -10.04 -7.79
C PRO A 391 4.01 -9.67 -7.08
N PHE A 392 3.98 -9.69 -5.76
CA PHE A 392 2.78 -9.48 -4.94
C PHE A 392 1.88 -8.33 -5.39
N GLN A 393 2.44 -7.14 -5.60
CA GLN A 393 1.64 -5.99 -6.04
C GLN A 393 1.03 -6.22 -7.42
N ALA A 394 1.83 -6.71 -8.37
CA ALA A 394 1.38 -6.96 -9.73
C ALA A 394 0.34 -8.11 -9.78
N CYS A 395 0.48 -9.13 -8.92
CA CYS A 395 -0.48 -10.21 -8.77
C CYS A 395 -1.81 -9.75 -8.17
N SER A 396 -1.79 -8.69 -7.35
CA SER A 396 -3.01 -8.14 -6.72
C SER A 396 -3.90 -7.38 -7.70
N ILE A 397 -3.30 -6.64 -8.64
CA ILE A 397 -4.04 -5.76 -9.55
C ILE A 397 -5.06 -6.52 -10.41
N PRO A 398 -4.73 -7.62 -11.12
CA PRO A 398 -5.73 -8.38 -11.88
C PRO A 398 -6.90 -8.87 -11.02
N LYS A 399 -6.64 -9.29 -9.79
CA LYS A 399 -7.69 -9.75 -8.89
C LYS A 399 -8.71 -8.65 -8.58
N ILE A 400 -8.27 -7.47 -8.19
CA ILE A 400 -9.20 -6.38 -7.85
C ILE A 400 -9.80 -5.69 -9.07
N THR A 401 -9.19 -5.77 -10.24
CA THR A 401 -9.69 -5.12 -11.46
C THR A 401 -10.53 -6.04 -12.34
N ALA A 402 -10.17 -7.33 -12.44
CA ALA A 402 -10.81 -8.28 -13.35
C ALA A 402 -11.82 -9.22 -12.70
N THR A 403 -11.77 -9.44 -11.37
CA THR A 403 -12.78 -10.29 -10.68
C THR A 403 -13.90 -9.45 -10.05
N ALA A 404 -14.99 -10.11 -9.70
CA ALA A 404 -16.15 -9.45 -9.10
C ALA A 404 -15.87 -8.97 -7.65
N ASP A 405 -15.11 -9.73 -6.88
CA ASP A 405 -14.96 -9.61 -5.43
C ASP A 405 -13.50 -9.51 -4.94
N GLY A 406 -12.53 -9.47 -5.86
CA GLY A 406 -11.11 -9.42 -5.50
C GLY A 406 -10.52 -10.78 -5.10
N SER A 407 -11.25 -11.89 -5.29
CA SER A 407 -10.81 -13.23 -4.92
C SER A 407 -10.36 -14.07 -6.12
N ALA A 408 -9.56 -15.10 -5.83
CA ALA A 408 -9.15 -16.14 -6.78
C ALA A 408 -8.90 -17.46 -6.05
N TRP A 409 -8.82 -18.54 -6.80
CA TRP A 409 -8.45 -19.87 -6.35
C TRP A 409 -7.06 -20.21 -6.87
N SER A 410 -6.14 -20.57 -5.99
CA SER A 410 -4.89 -21.26 -6.35
C SER A 410 -5.13 -22.76 -6.28
N VAL A 411 -4.70 -23.48 -7.33
CA VAL A 411 -4.92 -24.94 -7.48
C VAL A 411 -3.58 -25.63 -7.70
N TRP A 412 -3.34 -26.73 -6.98
CA TRP A 412 -2.12 -27.52 -7.09
C TRP A 412 -2.39 -28.99 -6.75
N ASP A 413 -1.39 -29.83 -6.92
CA ASP A 413 -1.45 -31.26 -6.59
C ASP A 413 -0.41 -31.69 -5.56
N SER A 414 -0.47 -32.92 -5.11
CA SER A 414 0.43 -33.46 -4.09
C SER A 414 1.92 -33.50 -4.50
N ALA A 415 2.19 -33.50 -5.79
CA ALA A 415 3.55 -33.54 -6.34
C ALA A 415 4.18 -32.15 -6.56
N TRP A 416 3.53 -31.07 -6.16
CA TRP A 416 3.97 -29.70 -6.45
C TRP A 416 5.43 -29.42 -6.09
N GLN A 417 5.92 -29.92 -4.94
CA GLN A 417 7.30 -29.72 -4.50
C GLN A 417 8.33 -30.36 -5.45
N ALA A 418 7.99 -31.54 -5.99
CA ALA A 418 8.87 -32.23 -6.94
C ALA A 418 8.87 -31.60 -8.33
N LYS A 419 7.78 -30.91 -8.68
CA LYS A 419 7.60 -30.23 -9.97
C LYS A 419 8.25 -28.84 -10.01
N PHE A 420 8.53 -28.25 -8.87
CA PHE A 420 9.18 -26.94 -8.79
C PHE A 420 10.69 -27.02 -9.02
N PRO A 421 11.33 -25.96 -9.54
CA PRO A 421 12.77 -25.93 -9.78
C PRO A 421 13.61 -26.29 -8.57
N GLU A 422 14.73 -26.98 -8.81
CA GLU A 422 15.71 -27.25 -7.76
C GLU A 422 16.28 -25.94 -7.20
N GLY A 423 16.43 -25.86 -5.87
CA GLY A 423 16.93 -24.67 -5.18
C GLY A 423 15.89 -23.56 -4.98
N TYR A 424 14.65 -23.72 -5.48
CA TYR A 424 13.57 -22.83 -5.08
C TYR A 424 13.34 -22.94 -3.56
N PRO A 425 13.30 -21.83 -2.82
CA PRO A 425 12.99 -21.89 -1.40
C PRO A 425 11.56 -22.44 -1.22
N LYS A 426 11.45 -23.74 -1.00
CA LYS A 426 10.20 -24.51 -0.89
C LYS A 426 9.43 -24.20 0.40
N GLY A 427 9.89 -23.19 1.10
CA GLY A 427 9.29 -22.87 2.31
C GLY A 427 9.55 -21.50 2.70
N ASP A 428 9.15 -20.48 2.40
CA ASP A 428 9.11 -19.51 3.45
C ASP A 428 9.14 -18.06 3.17
N TYR A 429 8.00 -17.60 2.82
CA TYR A 429 7.58 -16.38 3.48
C TYR A 429 6.94 -16.79 4.84
N LEU A 430 7.63 -16.53 5.95
CA LEU A 430 7.14 -16.77 7.32
C LEU A 430 6.70 -18.22 7.63
N SER A 431 7.40 -19.22 7.10
CA SER A 431 7.09 -20.64 7.34
C SER A 431 5.64 -21.05 6.99
N MET A 432 5.11 -20.52 5.89
CA MET A 432 3.72 -20.75 5.49
C MET A 432 3.53 -22.00 4.63
N ASN A 433 4.58 -22.40 3.89
CA ASN A 433 4.46 -23.47 2.90
C ASN A 433 4.95 -24.81 3.46
N THR A 434 4.66 -25.10 4.74
CA THR A 434 5.01 -26.35 5.40
C THR A 434 3.84 -27.34 5.34
N PRO A 435 4.11 -28.67 5.40
CA PRO A 435 3.06 -29.66 5.52
C PRO A 435 2.14 -29.43 6.71
N GLU A 436 2.70 -29.02 7.84
CA GLU A 436 1.93 -28.74 9.06
C GLU A 436 0.98 -27.57 8.88
N GLN A 437 1.39 -26.50 8.18
CA GLN A 437 0.50 -25.38 7.88
C GLN A 437 -0.60 -25.78 6.89
N LEU A 438 -0.29 -26.60 5.90
CA LEU A 438 -1.27 -27.13 4.98
C LEU A 438 -2.36 -27.96 5.70
N GLU A 439 -1.98 -28.81 6.66
CA GLU A 439 -2.92 -29.57 7.50
C GLU A 439 -3.81 -28.62 8.34
N ILE A 440 -3.24 -27.56 8.89
CA ILE A 440 -4.00 -26.51 9.62
C ILE A 440 -4.99 -25.82 8.68
N ASP A 441 -4.57 -25.47 7.48
CA ASP A 441 -5.42 -24.79 6.49
C ASP A 441 -6.57 -25.68 6.01
N ILE A 442 -6.33 -26.98 5.81
CA ILE A 442 -7.38 -27.95 5.47
C ILE A 442 -8.38 -28.08 6.62
N LYS A 443 -7.88 -28.26 7.85
CA LYS A 443 -8.72 -28.36 9.06
C LYS A 443 -9.61 -27.13 9.26
N ASN A 444 -9.12 -25.96 8.91
CA ASN A 444 -9.80 -24.67 9.10
C ASN A 444 -10.64 -24.26 7.87
N GLY A 445 -10.76 -25.11 6.84
CA GLY A 445 -11.54 -24.84 5.63
C GLY A 445 -10.96 -23.74 4.74
N ILE A 446 -9.68 -23.40 4.91
CA ILE A 446 -8.94 -22.48 4.03
C ILE A 446 -8.55 -23.18 2.75
N THR A 447 -8.10 -24.43 2.86
CA THR A 447 -7.75 -25.29 1.73
C THR A 447 -8.73 -26.45 1.64
N VAL A 448 -9.26 -26.67 0.46
CA VAL A 448 -10.04 -27.88 0.14
C VAL A 448 -9.13 -28.93 -0.49
N GLN A 449 -9.42 -30.21 -0.24
CA GLN A 449 -8.68 -31.37 -0.75
C GLN A 449 -9.65 -32.39 -1.35
N ALA A 450 -9.26 -32.98 -2.47
CA ALA A 450 -10.05 -34.05 -3.12
C ALA A 450 -9.13 -35.07 -3.82
N ASP A 451 -9.63 -36.28 -4.02
CA ASP A 451 -8.91 -37.33 -4.75
C ASP A 451 -9.10 -37.21 -6.27
N THR A 452 -10.11 -36.48 -6.71
CA THR A 452 -10.37 -36.20 -8.13
C THR A 452 -10.52 -34.70 -8.39
N LEU A 453 -10.27 -34.28 -9.63
CA LEU A 453 -10.45 -32.86 -10.02
C LEU A 453 -11.94 -32.48 -10.04
N GLU A 454 -12.82 -33.42 -10.38
CA GLU A 454 -14.26 -33.21 -10.37
C GLU A 454 -14.78 -32.87 -8.96
N GLU A 455 -14.35 -33.62 -7.95
CA GLU A 455 -14.69 -33.34 -6.55
C GLU A 455 -14.08 -32.03 -6.07
N LEU A 456 -12.86 -31.70 -6.50
CA LEU A 456 -12.23 -30.44 -6.16
C LEU A 456 -13.00 -29.24 -6.71
N VAL A 457 -13.37 -29.30 -7.99
CA VAL A 457 -14.14 -28.24 -8.68
C VAL A 457 -15.52 -28.06 -8.04
N GLU A 458 -16.19 -29.15 -7.63
CA GLU A 458 -17.44 -29.06 -6.87
C GLU A 458 -17.24 -28.32 -5.54
N GLN A 459 -16.19 -28.65 -4.78
CA GLN A 459 -15.87 -27.95 -3.51
C GLN A 459 -15.51 -26.49 -3.73
N MET A 460 -14.85 -26.13 -4.83
CA MET A 460 -14.53 -24.75 -5.20
C MET A 460 -15.78 -23.95 -5.60
N GLY A 461 -16.83 -24.60 -6.08
CA GLY A 461 -18.04 -23.96 -6.56
C GLY A 461 -17.84 -23.12 -7.82
N VAL A 462 -16.86 -23.47 -8.66
CA VAL A 462 -16.62 -22.83 -9.97
C VAL A 462 -17.30 -23.62 -11.09
N ASP A 463 -17.45 -23.00 -12.27
CA ASP A 463 -18.01 -23.67 -13.43
C ASP A 463 -17.08 -24.78 -13.92
N PRO A 464 -17.52 -26.07 -13.92
CA PRO A 464 -16.66 -27.19 -14.27
C PRO A 464 -16.25 -27.21 -15.75
N GLU A 465 -17.09 -26.74 -16.67
CA GLU A 465 -16.76 -26.70 -18.10
C GLU A 465 -15.65 -25.65 -18.34
N ILE A 466 -15.81 -24.47 -17.75
CA ILE A 466 -14.82 -23.41 -17.84
C ILE A 466 -13.50 -23.84 -17.22
N PHE A 467 -13.53 -24.38 -15.99
CA PHE A 467 -12.33 -24.83 -15.29
C PHE A 467 -11.56 -25.88 -16.10
N ASN A 468 -12.25 -26.92 -16.58
CA ASN A 468 -11.63 -28.00 -17.33
C ASN A 468 -11.02 -27.52 -18.66
N GLU A 469 -11.69 -26.62 -19.40
CA GLU A 469 -11.13 -26.00 -20.59
C GLU A 469 -9.83 -25.24 -20.27
N GLN A 470 -9.83 -24.43 -19.19
CA GLN A 470 -8.65 -23.66 -18.78
C GLN A 470 -7.49 -24.56 -18.33
N LEU A 471 -7.78 -25.62 -17.58
CA LEU A 471 -6.77 -26.56 -17.10
C LEU A 471 -6.16 -27.38 -18.25
N GLU A 472 -7.00 -27.89 -19.18
CA GLU A 472 -6.51 -28.61 -20.37
C GLU A 472 -5.61 -27.72 -21.23
N ARG A 473 -6.03 -26.47 -21.44
CA ARG A 473 -5.23 -25.47 -22.17
C ARG A 473 -3.90 -25.19 -21.47
N TYR A 474 -3.92 -25.05 -20.14
CA TYR A 474 -2.71 -24.85 -19.32
C TYR A 474 -1.78 -26.07 -19.38
N HIS A 475 -2.29 -27.30 -19.33
CA HIS A 475 -1.51 -28.51 -19.52
C HIS A 475 -0.85 -28.57 -20.91
N GLY A 476 -1.54 -28.05 -21.92
CA GLY A 476 -0.97 -27.89 -23.26
C GLY A 476 0.25 -26.94 -23.25
N PHE A 477 0.21 -25.87 -22.47
CA PHE A 477 1.36 -24.97 -22.30
C PHE A 477 2.49 -25.61 -21.52
N CYS A 478 2.20 -26.41 -20.49
CA CYS A 478 3.21 -27.19 -19.77
C CYS A 478 3.94 -28.15 -20.73
N ALA A 479 3.22 -28.87 -21.57
CA ALA A 479 3.79 -29.80 -22.54
C ALA A 479 4.62 -29.07 -23.63
N ALA A 480 4.20 -27.88 -24.04
CA ALA A 480 4.90 -27.05 -25.00
C ALA A 480 6.08 -26.27 -24.40
N GLY A 481 6.19 -26.19 -23.07
CA GLY A 481 7.16 -25.36 -22.36
C GLY A 481 6.97 -23.87 -22.62
N LYS A 482 5.75 -23.44 -22.95
CA LYS A 482 5.46 -22.03 -23.27
C LYS A 482 4.00 -21.69 -23.02
N ASP A 483 3.76 -20.73 -22.15
CA ASP A 483 2.45 -20.13 -21.95
C ASP A 483 2.14 -19.11 -23.05
N LEU A 484 1.08 -19.34 -23.83
CA LEU A 484 0.67 -18.44 -24.90
C LEU A 484 -0.43 -17.46 -24.50
N ASP A 485 -1.02 -17.61 -23.32
CA ASP A 485 -2.06 -16.71 -22.83
C ASP A 485 -1.47 -15.55 -22.04
N PHE A 486 -0.60 -15.85 -21.09
CA PHE A 486 -0.06 -14.86 -20.16
C PHE A 486 1.47 -14.81 -20.13
N TYR A 487 2.15 -15.67 -20.87
CA TYR A 487 3.62 -15.73 -20.91
C TYR A 487 4.28 -15.99 -19.56
N LYS A 488 3.63 -16.78 -18.69
CA LYS A 488 4.23 -17.28 -17.44
C LYS A 488 5.59 -17.91 -17.73
N ASN A 489 6.56 -17.64 -16.85
CA ASN A 489 7.90 -18.20 -17.01
C ASN A 489 7.84 -19.74 -17.08
N PRO A 490 8.44 -20.36 -18.11
CA PRO A 490 8.43 -21.81 -18.29
C PRO A 490 8.88 -22.62 -17.08
N LEU A 491 9.74 -22.07 -16.23
CA LEU A 491 10.20 -22.71 -14.99
C LEU A 491 9.04 -23.03 -14.01
N TRP A 492 7.93 -22.32 -14.12
CA TRP A 492 6.76 -22.43 -13.25
C TRP A 492 5.56 -23.11 -13.91
N LEU A 493 5.73 -23.61 -15.15
CA LEU A 493 4.70 -24.38 -15.83
C LEU A 493 4.70 -25.81 -15.29
N THR A 494 3.84 -26.08 -14.33
CA THR A 494 3.72 -27.39 -13.67
C THR A 494 2.32 -27.94 -13.89
N THR A 495 2.24 -29.24 -14.29
CA THR A 495 0.96 -29.93 -14.46
C THR A 495 0.26 -30.17 -13.12
N ILE A 496 -1.06 -30.35 -13.17
CA ILE A 496 -1.91 -30.71 -12.02
C ILE A 496 -2.54 -32.08 -12.36
N ASP A 497 -1.83 -33.17 -12.01
CA ASP A 497 -2.15 -34.54 -12.48
C ASP A 497 -1.93 -35.63 -11.42
N THR A 498 -1.46 -35.27 -10.23
CA THR A 498 -1.08 -36.23 -9.18
C THR A 498 -1.94 -36.03 -7.92
N PRO A 499 -2.95 -36.92 -7.67
CA PRO A 499 -3.80 -36.79 -6.50
C PRO A 499 -3.02 -36.98 -5.17
N PRO A 500 -3.51 -36.50 -4.03
CA PRO A 500 -4.69 -35.62 -3.92
C PRO A 500 -4.45 -34.22 -4.50
N PHE A 501 -5.55 -33.60 -4.92
CA PHE A 501 -5.59 -32.23 -5.43
C PHE A 501 -6.03 -31.26 -4.34
N TYR A 502 -5.57 -30.03 -4.45
CA TYR A 502 -5.81 -28.99 -3.46
C TYR A 502 -6.23 -27.67 -4.13
N ALA A 503 -7.07 -26.91 -3.45
CA ALA A 503 -7.36 -25.53 -3.83
C ALA A 503 -7.55 -24.66 -2.60
N SER A 504 -7.00 -23.43 -2.65
CA SER A 504 -7.24 -22.40 -1.62
C SER A 504 -7.83 -21.16 -2.25
N ARG A 505 -8.93 -20.68 -1.66
CA ARG A 505 -9.46 -19.36 -1.98
C ARG A 505 -8.68 -18.29 -1.22
N HIS A 506 -8.36 -17.22 -1.89
CA HIS A 506 -7.67 -16.10 -1.29
C HIS A 506 -8.17 -14.79 -1.87
N VAL A 507 -8.05 -13.73 -1.09
CA VAL A 507 -8.46 -12.37 -1.44
C VAL A 507 -7.26 -11.44 -1.41
N VAL A 508 -7.40 -10.29 -2.08
CA VAL A 508 -6.43 -9.20 -1.94
C VAL A 508 -6.73 -8.44 -0.66
N SER A 509 -5.70 -8.27 0.16
CA SER A 509 -5.76 -7.34 1.29
C SER A 509 -5.00 -6.06 0.99
N ILE A 510 -5.32 -5.02 1.74
CA ILE A 510 -4.63 -3.75 1.76
C ILE A 510 -4.07 -3.47 3.15
N THR A 511 -2.79 -3.14 3.24
CA THR A 511 -2.16 -2.69 4.49
C THR A 511 -2.29 -1.20 4.68
N SER A 512 -2.27 -0.43 3.58
CA SER A 512 -2.46 1.01 3.60
C SER A 512 -2.78 1.55 2.21
N THR A 513 -3.46 2.68 2.17
CA THR A 513 -3.55 3.49 0.94
C THR A 513 -2.30 4.34 0.78
N ARG A 514 -1.91 4.60 -0.47
CA ARG A 514 -0.75 5.38 -0.87
C ARG A 514 -1.21 6.53 -1.76
N GLY A 515 -1.45 7.65 -1.16
CA GLY A 515 -1.93 8.89 -1.73
C GLY A 515 -2.33 9.82 -0.61
N GLY A 516 -1.96 11.07 -0.68
CA GLY A 516 -2.15 12.01 0.42
C GLY A 516 -1.97 13.45 -0.02
N LEU A 517 -1.69 14.30 0.94
CA LEU A 517 -1.45 15.72 0.69
C LEU A 517 -0.24 15.89 -0.22
N ARG A 518 -0.38 16.62 -1.31
CA ARG A 518 0.75 16.92 -2.19
C ARG A 518 1.83 17.69 -1.44
N ASN A 519 3.04 17.27 -1.60
CA ASN A 519 4.21 17.91 -0.97
C ASN A 519 5.38 18.02 -1.96
N ASP A 520 6.31 18.90 -1.63
CA ASP A 520 7.58 19.01 -2.35
C ASP A 520 8.63 18.03 -1.80
N GLU A 521 9.84 18.05 -2.36
CA GLU A 521 10.97 17.22 -1.94
C GLU A 521 11.53 17.58 -0.55
N HIS A 522 11.07 18.66 0.06
CA HIS A 522 11.35 19.07 1.43
C HIS A 522 10.23 18.68 2.40
N CYS A 523 9.26 17.87 1.93
CA CYS A 523 8.09 17.42 2.67
C CYS A 523 7.10 18.53 3.06
N ARG A 524 7.24 19.75 2.49
CA ARG A 524 6.32 20.86 2.72
C ARG A 524 5.03 20.63 1.94
N VAL A 525 3.90 20.72 2.63
CA VAL A 525 2.58 20.52 2.02
C VAL A 525 2.27 21.65 1.05
N LEU A 526 1.78 21.33 -0.13
CA LEU A 526 1.45 22.28 -1.19
C LEU A 526 -0.04 22.64 -1.17
N ASP A 527 -0.33 23.88 -1.52
CA ASP A 527 -1.70 24.32 -1.83
C ASP A 527 -2.10 23.97 -3.27
N LYS A 528 -3.32 24.33 -3.67
CA LYS A 528 -3.86 24.06 -5.01
C LYS A 528 -3.15 24.81 -6.15
N GLU A 529 -2.40 25.85 -5.83
CA GLU A 529 -1.52 26.59 -6.74
C GLU A 529 -0.12 25.97 -6.83
N GLY A 530 0.14 24.93 -6.04
CA GLY A 530 1.43 24.23 -5.98
C GLY A 530 2.48 24.97 -5.13
N MET A 531 2.08 25.90 -4.29
CA MET A 531 2.95 26.63 -3.39
C MET A 531 2.97 25.99 -2.00
N PRO A 532 4.13 25.94 -1.32
CA PRO A 532 4.18 25.44 0.04
C PRO A 532 3.31 26.24 1.01
N ILE A 533 2.49 25.57 1.81
CA ILE A 533 1.81 26.16 2.96
C ILE A 533 2.87 26.34 4.06
N PRO A 534 3.24 27.58 4.43
CA PRO A 534 4.31 27.80 5.39
C PRO A 534 4.01 27.13 6.74
N GLY A 535 4.99 26.45 7.31
CA GLY A 535 4.87 25.78 8.60
C GLY A 535 4.15 24.44 8.59
N LEU A 536 3.70 23.94 7.42
CA LEU A 536 3.00 22.65 7.31
C LEU A 536 3.84 21.64 6.54
N TYR A 537 4.03 20.47 7.15
CA TYR A 537 4.76 19.31 6.61
C TYR A 537 3.91 18.06 6.67
N ALA A 538 4.20 17.11 5.80
CA ALA A 538 3.56 15.78 5.84
C ALA A 538 4.56 14.67 5.53
N ALA A 539 4.44 13.55 6.22
CA ALA A 539 5.26 12.36 6.00
C ALA A 539 4.44 11.06 6.10
N GLY A 540 5.01 9.98 5.58
CA GLY A 540 4.36 8.68 5.55
C GLY A 540 3.13 8.66 4.65
N ASN A 541 2.07 7.95 5.06
CA ASN A 541 0.86 7.79 4.26
C ASN A 541 -0.06 9.01 4.26
N THR A 542 0.19 9.99 5.11
CA THR A 542 -0.50 11.30 5.07
C THR A 542 0.01 12.13 3.89
N ALA A 543 1.28 11.95 3.51
CA ALA A 543 1.92 12.63 2.39
C ALA A 543 1.61 11.95 1.06
N GLY A 544 1.40 12.74 0.04
CA GLY A 544 1.25 12.36 -1.37
C GLY A 544 2.53 12.54 -2.18
N SER A 545 2.37 12.62 -3.49
CA SER A 545 3.41 12.94 -4.48
C SER A 545 4.54 11.91 -4.63
N PHE A 546 4.62 10.87 -3.81
CA PHE A 546 5.69 9.87 -3.86
C PHE A 546 5.33 8.68 -4.76
N TYR A 547 4.20 8.02 -4.54
CA TYR A 547 3.86 6.77 -5.24
C TYR A 547 3.09 6.95 -6.56
N GLY A 548 2.32 8.01 -6.71
CA GLY A 548 1.36 8.14 -7.81
C GLY A 548 0.34 7.00 -7.78
N ASN A 549 0.12 6.35 -8.94
CA ASN A 549 -0.90 5.29 -9.07
C ASN A 549 -0.38 3.90 -8.70
N VAL A 550 0.92 3.71 -8.45
CA VAL A 550 1.52 2.39 -8.26
C VAL A 550 2.44 2.39 -7.06
N TYR A 551 2.20 1.45 -6.16
CA TYR A 551 3.19 1.07 -5.16
C TYR A 551 4.27 0.20 -5.84
N PRO A 552 5.55 0.61 -5.87
CA PRO A 552 6.57 -0.08 -6.65
C PRO A 552 6.86 -1.48 -6.07
N PRO A 553 6.59 -2.56 -6.83
CA PRO A 553 6.72 -3.93 -6.32
C PRO A 553 8.17 -4.38 -6.12
N ASN A 554 9.13 -3.64 -6.67
CA ASN A 554 10.55 -3.96 -6.65
C ASN A 554 11.33 -3.34 -5.49
N ILE A 555 10.68 -2.57 -4.61
CA ILE A 555 11.31 -1.92 -3.46
C ILE A 555 10.54 -2.30 -2.21
N MET A 556 10.92 -3.41 -1.60
CA MET A 556 10.30 -3.83 -0.35
C MET A 556 10.60 -2.86 0.79
N GLY A 557 9.60 -2.65 1.64
CA GLY A 557 9.73 -1.75 2.78
C GLY A 557 9.74 -0.27 2.41
N SER A 558 9.55 0.09 1.11
CA SER A 558 9.55 1.49 0.67
C SER A 558 8.55 2.35 1.45
N GLY A 559 7.37 1.81 1.76
CA GLY A 559 6.34 2.51 2.53
C GLY A 559 6.76 2.88 3.94
N ILE A 560 7.63 2.08 4.55
CA ILE A 560 8.19 2.35 5.86
C ILE A 560 9.38 3.30 5.73
N GLY A 561 10.37 2.92 4.90
CA GLY A 561 11.64 3.63 4.82
C GLY A 561 11.52 5.08 4.35
N HIS A 562 10.73 5.35 3.28
CA HIS A 562 10.56 6.73 2.83
C HIS A 562 9.81 7.58 3.86
N GLY A 563 8.75 7.03 4.48
CA GLY A 563 7.97 7.75 5.49
C GLY A 563 8.80 8.17 6.69
N GLN A 564 9.71 7.30 7.14
CA GLN A 564 10.65 7.57 8.21
C GLN A 564 11.68 8.64 7.83
N CYS A 565 12.32 8.46 6.67
CA CYS A 565 13.33 9.37 6.16
C CYS A 565 12.77 10.78 5.94
N PHE A 566 11.56 10.88 5.36
CA PHE A 566 10.92 12.17 5.11
C PHE A 566 10.43 12.86 6.39
N SER A 567 10.06 12.10 7.42
CA SER A 567 9.82 12.66 8.75
C SER A 567 11.07 13.28 9.34
N TRP A 568 12.20 12.59 9.22
CA TRP A 568 13.51 13.10 9.66
C TRP A 568 13.96 14.33 8.85
N ILE A 569 13.75 14.34 7.52
CA ILE A 569 13.98 15.50 6.65
C ILE A 569 13.09 16.67 7.10
N SER A 570 11.81 16.44 7.36
CA SER A 570 10.88 17.48 7.83
C SER A 570 11.36 18.13 9.11
N ALA A 571 11.84 17.34 10.08
CA ALA A 571 12.40 17.86 11.32
C ALA A 571 13.66 18.72 11.07
N LYS A 572 14.54 18.28 10.18
CA LYS A 572 15.74 19.06 9.79
C LYS A 572 15.38 20.39 9.13
N ASP A 573 14.41 20.36 8.18
CA ASP A 573 13.95 21.58 7.50
C ASP A 573 13.33 22.58 8.49
N MET A 574 12.46 22.12 9.40
CA MET A 574 11.88 22.96 10.46
C MET A 574 12.93 23.58 11.38
N LEU A 575 14.03 22.89 11.61
CA LEU A 575 15.13 23.34 12.47
C LEU A 575 16.22 24.14 11.73
N GLY A 576 16.11 24.24 10.39
CA GLY A 576 17.15 24.88 9.56
C GLY A 576 18.47 24.10 9.53
N ILE A 577 18.42 22.78 9.72
CA ILE A 577 19.57 21.88 9.68
C ILE A 577 19.73 21.34 8.26
N GLU A 578 20.93 21.44 7.71
CA GLU A 578 21.25 21.03 6.34
C GLU A 578 21.06 19.51 6.13
N TYR A 579 20.59 19.13 4.95
CA TYR A 579 20.46 17.75 4.47
C TYR A 579 20.71 17.69 2.95
N ILE A 580 20.95 16.50 2.39
CA ILE A 580 21.35 16.31 0.99
C ILE A 580 20.18 16.57 0.01
#